data_eefb42f90359939fc782285ba60614d4
#
_entry.id   eefb42f90359939fc782285ba60614d4
#
_cell.length_a   1.000
_cell.length_b   1.000
_cell.length_c   1.000
_cell.angle_alpha   90.00
_cell.angle_beta   90.00
_cell.angle_gamma   90.00
#
_symmetry.space_group_name_H-M   'P 1'
#
loop_
_entity.id
_entity.type
_entity.pdbx_description
1 polymer ?
#
loop_
_entity_poly.entity_id
_entity_poly.type
_entity_poly.pdbx_seq_one_letter_code
_entity_poly.pdbx_strand_id
1 'polypeptide(L)'
;MPVFNQSRKNVIILVFCAMFAIIILQLMNLQLFSSKYSIDAYAQGTFRKVIYPDRGIVYDRKGRSILQNTSIYDLMVVPGKIKGTDTSLLCRILGIDTIEFRKRIVNAIIKNKSYRPSVFEALLSNEKMAKLNESMYRFAPGYYLQERSVRDYPYDAAGNILGYLGEVDSNILKNPKYEGYVMGDYIGKAGLERTYEKVLMGQRGIELWKRDNKNRLTERIEKGRYDTAAIAGQNMHTSLDIELQMLGEKLMQNKLGSIVAIDPRTGGIL
;
A
#
# COMPACT_ATOMS: atom_id res chain seq x y z
N MET A 1 55.62 18.79 -53.73
CA MET A 1 54.57 19.49 -52.89
C MET A 1 53.27 18.83 -53.17
N PRO A 2 52.53 18.31 -52.20
CA PRO A 2 51.18 17.73 -52.42
C PRO A 2 50.23 18.85 -52.80
N VAL A 3 49.69 18.81 -54.01
CA VAL A 3 48.65 19.75 -54.46
C VAL A 3 47.36 19.43 -53.66
N PHE A 4 47.11 20.27 -52.69
CA PHE A 4 45.91 20.15 -51.90
C PHE A 4 44.68 20.46 -52.79
N ASN A 5 43.95 19.42 -53.18
CA ASN A 5 42.84 19.52 -54.13
C ASN A 5 41.67 20.23 -53.46
N GLN A 6 41.47 21.54 -53.71
CA GLN A 6 40.42 22.38 -53.10
C GLN A 6 39.02 21.78 -53.29
N SER A 7 38.79 21.07 -54.42
CA SER A 7 37.52 20.36 -54.63
C SER A 7 37.23 19.29 -53.59
N ARG A 8 38.23 18.52 -53.14
CA ARG A 8 38.05 17.49 -52.10
C ARG A 8 37.76 18.11 -50.72
N LYS A 9 38.39 19.24 -50.42
CA LYS A 9 38.12 19.99 -49.18
C LYS A 9 36.66 20.46 -49.13
N ASN A 10 36.15 21.01 -50.24
CA ASN A 10 34.75 21.50 -50.30
C ASN A 10 33.73 20.35 -50.18
N VAL A 11 34.03 19.19 -50.78
CA VAL A 11 33.18 17.99 -50.64
C VAL A 11 33.13 17.52 -49.18
N ILE A 12 34.27 17.48 -48.49
CA ILE A 12 34.35 17.08 -47.09
C ILE A 12 33.53 18.06 -46.21
N ILE A 13 33.70 19.36 -46.42
CA ILE A 13 32.96 20.39 -45.68
C ILE A 13 31.47 20.23 -45.93
N LEU A 14 31.04 20.00 -47.17
CA LEU A 14 29.64 19.84 -47.51
C LEU A 14 29.04 18.60 -46.83
N VAL A 15 29.75 17.49 -46.77
CA VAL A 15 29.31 16.27 -46.08
C VAL A 15 29.16 16.54 -44.57
N PHE A 16 30.11 17.22 -43.93
CA PHE A 16 30.03 17.57 -42.52
C PHE A 16 28.86 18.52 -42.24
N CYS A 17 28.65 19.55 -43.08
CA CYS A 17 27.54 20.47 -42.95
C CYS A 17 26.20 19.76 -43.15
N ALA A 18 26.08 18.85 -44.11
CA ALA A 18 24.87 18.05 -44.29
C ALA A 18 24.57 17.14 -43.10
N MET A 19 25.59 16.46 -42.56
CA MET A 19 25.46 15.63 -41.37
C MET A 19 25.03 16.45 -40.15
N PHE A 20 25.62 17.63 -39.96
CA PHE A 20 25.26 18.54 -38.88
C PHE A 20 23.83 19.08 -39.01
N ALA A 21 23.41 19.41 -40.23
CA ALA A 21 22.06 19.82 -40.52
C ALA A 21 21.02 18.73 -40.20
N ILE A 22 21.32 17.48 -40.53
CA ILE A 22 20.45 16.32 -40.17
C ILE A 22 20.33 16.18 -38.65
N ILE A 23 21.43 16.31 -37.91
CA ILE A 23 21.42 16.23 -36.45
C ILE A 23 20.57 17.37 -35.86
N ILE A 24 20.72 18.60 -36.36
CA ILE A 24 19.91 19.74 -35.89
C ILE A 24 18.45 19.51 -36.20
N LEU A 25 18.09 19.03 -37.39
CA LEU A 25 16.68 18.73 -37.72
C LEU A 25 16.10 17.63 -36.86
N GLN A 26 16.87 16.60 -36.54
CA GLN A 26 16.45 15.55 -35.62
C GLN A 26 16.27 16.08 -34.19
N LEU A 27 17.16 16.92 -33.70
CA LEU A 27 17.06 17.57 -32.39
C LEU A 27 15.83 18.49 -32.33
N MET A 28 15.58 19.28 -33.38
CA MET A 28 14.36 20.11 -33.47
C MET A 28 13.10 19.25 -33.42
N ASN A 29 13.05 18.17 -34.19
CA ASN A 29 11.91 17.24 -34.16
C ASN A 29 11.70 16.65 -32.77
N LEU A 30 12.77 16.23 -32.11
CA LEU A 30 12.72 15.63 -30.78
C LEU A 30 12.30 16.64 -29.69
N GLN A 31 12.74 17.89 -29.76
CA GLN A 31 12.50 18.91 -28.75
C GLN A 31 11.21 19.70 -28.95
N LEU A 32 10.82 19.98 -30.21
CA LEU A 32 9.66 20.83 -30.51
C LEU A 32 8.40 20.03 -30.87
N PHE A 33 8.55 18.89 -31.53
CA PHE A 33 7.40 18.12 -32.05
C PHE A 33 7.10 16.85 -31.30
N SER A 34 8.06 16.32 -30.50
CA SER A 34 7.85 15.09 -29.75
C SER A 34 7.40 15.36 -28.31
N SER A 35 6.11 15.31 -28.06
CA SER A 35 5.52 15.36 -26.69
C SER A 35 5.75 14.07 -25.90
N LYS A 36 6.09 12.96 -26.56
CA LYS A 36 6.26 11.64 -25.93
C LYS A 36 7.26 11.67 -24.79
N TYR A 37 8.45 12.23 -25.03
CA TYR A 37 9.49 12.30 -24.00
C TYR A 37 9.15 13.21 -22.83
N SER A 38 8.37 14.26 -23.08
CA SER A 38 7.85 15.14 -22.03
C SER A 38 6.84 14.41 -21.16
N ILE A 39 5.94 13.62 -21.76
CA ILE A 39 4.96 12.79 -21.04
C ILE A 39 5.67 11.71 -20.22
N ASP A 40 6.65 11.02 -20.81
CA ASP A 40 7.41 9.97 -20.13
C ASP A 40 8.25 10.54 -18.99
N ALA A 41 8.88 11.71 -19.16
CA ALA A 41 9.63 12.39 -18.10
C ALA A 41 8.71 12.82 -16.95
N TYR A 42 7.52 13.35 -17.27
CA TYR A 42 6.52 13.71 -16.27
C TYR A 42 6.02 12.47 -15.50
N ALA A 43 5.73 11.39 -16.22
CA ALA A 43 5.31 10.12 -15.62
C ALA A 43 6.40 9.49 -14.72
N GLN A 44 7.68 9.58 -15.12
CA GLN A 44 8.79 9.10 -14.29
C GLN A 44 9.07 9.99 -13.08
N GLY A 45 8.88 11.29 -13.21
CA GLY A 45 9.05 12.26 -12.12
C GLY A 45 7.88 12.30 -11.13
N THR A 46 6.74 11.72 -11.48
CA THR A 46 5.53 11.72 -10.67
C THR A 46 5.33 10.39 -9.97
N PHE A 47 5.06 10.42 -8.67
CA PHE A 47 4.66 9.26 -7.89
C PHE A 47 3.23 9.43 -7.39
N ARG A 48 2.37 8.50 -7.80
CA ARG A 48 0.98 8.43 -7.33
C ARG A 48 0.94 7.59 -6.06
N LYS A 49 0.74 8.25 -4.92
CA LYS A 49 0.54 7.61 -3.62
C LYS A 49 -0.94 7.41 -3.38
N VAL A 50 -1.36 6.17 -3.23
CA VAL A 50 -2.75 5.84 -2.88
C VAL A 50 -2.91 5.96 -1.37
N ILE A 51 -3.97 6.68 -0.96
CA ILE A 51 -4.38 6.80 0.44
C ILE A 51 -5.60 5.92 0.62
N TYR A 52 -5.47 4.92 1.47
CA TYR A 52 -6.56 4.01 1.79
C TYR A 52 -7.46 4.65 2.86
N PRO A 53 -8.78 4.68 2.63
CA PRO A 53 -9.72 5.15 3.64
C PRO A 53 -9.91 4.11 4.73
N ASP A 54 -10.42 4.55 5.86
CA ASP A 54 -10.96 3.64 6.88
C ASP A 54 -12.20 2.93 6.33
N ARG A 55 -12.30 1.62 6.57
CA ARG A 55 -13.47 0.84 6.18
C ARG A 55 -14.64 1.16 7.09
N GLY A 56 -15.87 1.06 6.56
CA GLY A 56 -17.08 1.23 7.34
C GLY A 56 -17.17 0.25 8.51
N ILE A 57 -17.68 0.71 9.65
CA ILE A 57 -17.92 -0.10 10.85
C ILE A 57 -19.22 -0.87 10.64
N VAL A 58 -19.30 -2.11 11.12
CA VAL A 58 -20.52 -2.90 11.11
C VAL A 58 -21.04 -3.05 12.54
N TYR A 59 -22.29 -2.70 12.73
CA TYR A 59 -22.97 -2.75 14.01
C TYR A 59 -24.01 -3.87 14.05
N ASP A 60 -24.22 -4.43 15.25
CA ASP A 60 -25.34 -5.33 15.54
C ASP A 60 -26.66 -4.55 15.68
N ARG A 61 -27.76 -5.26 15.92
CA ARG A 61 -29.11 -4.66 16.16
C ARG A 61 -29.18 -3.76 17.38
N LYS A 62 -28.26 -3.89 18.32
CA LYS A 62 -28.17 -3.10 19.57
C LYS A 62 -27.17 -1.95 19.46
N GLY A 63 -26.57 -1.76 18.29
CA GLY A 63 -25.57 -0.69 18.03
C GLY A 63 -24.15 -1.01 18.53
N ARG A 64 -23.83 -2.26 18.85
CA ARG A 64 -22.48 -2.67 19.21
C ARG A 64 -21.67 -2.93 17.96
N SER A 65 -20.41 -2.47 17.92
CA SER A 65 -19.53 -2.73 16.78
C SER A 65 -19.10 -4.19 16.76
N ILE A 66 -19.46 -4.90 15.69
CA ILE A 66 -19.10 -6.31 15.47
C ILE A 66 -17.94 -6.45 14.46
N LEU A 67 -17.73 -5.41 13.65
CA LEU A 67 -16.53 -5.23 12.81
C LEU A 67 -16.11 -3.77 12.95
N GLN A 68 -14.85 -3.56 13.32
CA GLN A 68 -14.29 -2.21 13.49
C GLN A 68 -12.88 -2.14 12.90
N ASN A 69 -12.32 -0.93 12.89
CA ASN A 69 -10.94 -0.73 12.51
C ASN A 69 -10.13 -0.47 13.77
N THR A 70 -8.93 -1.02 13.82
CA THR A 70 -7.94 -0.73 14.86
C THR A 70 -6.62 -0.32 14.23
N SER A 71 -5.92 0.61 14.87
CA SER A 71 -4.59 1.02 14.42
C SER A 71 -3.55 0.07 14.96
N ILE A 72 -2.76 -0.49 14.06
CA ILE A 72 -1.58 -1.30 14.39
C ILE A 72 -0.36 -0.62 13.77
N TYR A 73 0.79 -0.82 14.39
CA TYR A 73 2.04 -0.27 13.91
C TYR A 73 2.91 -1.34 13.28
N ASP A 74 3.50 -1.00 12.15
CA ASP A 74 4.57 -1.76 11.52
C ASP A 74 5.90 -1.05 11.79
N LEU A 75 6.95 -1.80 12.09
CA LEU A 75 8.31 -1.27 12.12
C LEU A 75 8.86 -1.27 10.70
N MET A 76 9.13 -0.07 10.21
CA MET A 76 9.73 0.14 8.89
C MET A 76 11.23 0.28 9.00
N VAL A 77 11.97 -0.19 7.98
CA VAL A 77 13.42 -0.03 7.86
C VAL A 77 13.81 0.58 6.53
N VAL A 78 14.79 1.47 6.54
CA VAL A 78 15.50 1.95 5.36
C VAL A 78 16.93 1.41 5.44
N PRO A 79 17.26 0.28 4.76
CA PRO A 79 18.52 -0.43 4.97
C PRO A 79 19.78 0.42 4.78
N GLY A 80 19.74 1.41 3.89
CA GLY A 80 20.86 2.33 3.64
C GLY A 80 21.13 3.32 4.77
N LYS A 81 20.24 3.43 5.76
CA LYS A 81 20.33 4.40 6.86
C LYS A 81 20.54 3.76 8.24
N ILE A 82 20.75 2.44 8.30
CA ILE A 82 20.90 1.71 9.58
C ILE A 82 22.28 1.80 10.21
N LYS A 83 23.26 2.46 9.55
CA LYS A 83 24.61 2.62 10.10
C LYS A 83 24.56 3.39 11.42
N GLY A 84 25.13 2.81 12.49
CA GLY A 84 25.18 3.43 13.81
C GLY A 84 23.95 3.19 14.69
N THR A 85 22.97 2.38 14.24
CA THR A 85 21.82 2.00 15.06
C THR A 85 22.17 0.88 16.07
N ASP A 86 21.54 0.91 17.24
CA ASP A 86 21.71 -0.13 18.27
C ASP A 86 20.93 -1.40 17.91
N THR A 87 21.55 -2.24 17.08
CA THR A 87 20.93 -3.49 16.60
C THR A 87 20.71 -4.50 17.73
N SER A 88 21.56 -4.48 18.77
CA SER A 88 21.43 -5.41 19.90
C SER A 88 20.18 -5.14 20.72
N LEU A 89 19.91 -3.87 21.00
CA LEU A 89 18.68 -3.47 21.69
C LEU A 89 17.45 -3.77 20.85
N LEU A 90 17.50 -3.50 19.54
CA LEU A 90 16.39 -3.79 18.63
C LEU A 90 16.06 -5.28 18.59
N CYS A 91 17.08 -6.15 18.48
CA CYS A 91 16.89 -7.60 18.50
C CYS A 91 16.26 -8.06 19.83
N ARG A 92 16.67 -7.48 20.95
CA ARG A 92 16.13 -7.80 22.28
C ARG A 92 14.65 -7.42 22.38
N ILE A 93 14.28 -6.24 21.94
CA ILE A 93 12.87 -5.76 21.99
C ILE A 93 11.97 -6.63 21.10
N LEU A 94 12.44 -6.98 19.90
CA LEU A 94 11.68 -7.81 18.97
C LEU A 94 11.67 -9.30 19.32
N GLY A 95 12.64 -9.76 20.12
CA GLY A 95 12.83 -11.18 20.46
C GLY A 95 13.38 -11.99 19.28
N ILE A 96 14.23 -11.39 18.45
CA ILE A 96 14.87 -12.04 17.31
C ILE A 96 16.38 -12.16 17.52
N ASP A 97 16.99 -13.15 16.90
CA ASP A 97 18.44 -13.30 16.92
C ASP A 97 19.14 -12.49 15.80
N THR A 98 20.45 -12.44 15.83
CA THR A 98 21.26 -11.69 14.87
C THR A 98 21.16 -12.30 13.46
N ILE A 99 20.93 -13.61 13.35
CA ILE A 99 20.82 -14.30 12.06
C ILE A 99 19.51 -13.89 11.37
N GLU A 100 18.41 -13.96 12.11
CA GLU A 100 17.10 -13.53 11.62
C GLU A 100 17.09 -12.03 11.28
N PHE A 101 17.73 -11.19 12.10
CA PHE A 101 17.91 -9.78 11.82
C PHE A 101 18.57 -9.56 10.45
N ARG A 102 19.73 -10.21 10.20
CA ARG A 102 20.44 -10.10 8.91
C ARG A 102 19.59 -10.57 7.74
N LYS A 103 18.89 -11.69 7.91
CA LYS A 103 17.98 -12.24 6.89
C LYS A 103 16.88 -11.24 6.51
N ARG A 104 16.28 -10.58 7.49
CA ARG A 104 15.25 -9.55 7.25
C ARG A 104 15.81 -8.33 6.54
N ILE A 105 17.01 -7.86 6.89
CA ILE A 105 17.67 -6.76 6.16
C ILE A 105 17.98 -7.14 4.71
N VAL A 106 18.52 -8.34 4.48
CA VAL A 106 18.79 -8.83 3.11
C VAL A 106 17.50 -8.91 2.30
N ASN A 107 16.44 -9.46 2.86
CA ASN A 107 15.13 -9.54 2.21
C ASN A 107 14.56 -8.15 1.90
N ALA A 108 14.70 -7.19 2.80
CA ALA A 108 14.29 -5.80 2.57
C ALA A 108 15.05 -5.17 1.39
N ILE A 109 16.36 -5.43 1.29
CA ILE A 109 17.19 -4.93 0.17
C ILE A 109 16.81 -5.59 -1.15
N ILE A 110 16.57 -6.90 -1.16
CA ILE A 110 16.14 -7.63 -2.36
C ILE A 110 14.79 -7.13 -2.84
N LYS A 111 13.82 -6.96 -1.94
CA LYS A 111 12.44 -6.56 -2.27
C LYS A 111 12.36 -5.10 -2.74
N ASN A 112 12.99 -4.16 -2.03
CA ASN A 112 12.75 -2.72 -2.23
C ASN A 112 14.04 -1.88 -2.40
N LYS A 113 15.21 -2.51 -2.54
CA LYS A 113 16.52 -1.84 -2.56
C LYS A 113 16.89 -1.20 -1.22
N SER A 114 18.16 -0.78 -1.08
CA SER A 114 18.70 -0.27 0.18
C SER A 114 18.18 1.12 0.60
N TYR A 115 17.73 1.92 -0.36
CA TYR A 115 17.29 3.31 -0.12
C TYR A 115 15.78 3.45 0.06
N ARG A 116 14.99 2.39 -0.16
CA ARG A 116 13.52 2.41 0.00
C ARG A 116 13.11 1.82 1.34
N PRO A 117 12.02 2.35 1.92
CA PRO A 117 11.42 1.74 3.10
C PRO A 117 10.92 0.33 2.81
N SER A 118 11.10 -0.55 3.77
CA SER A 118 10.55 -1.91 3.77
C SER A 118 10.01 -2.23 5.14
N VAL A 119 9.01 -3.10 5.22
CA VAL A 119 8.51 -3.62 6.48
C VAL A 119 9.59 -4.53 7.08
N PHE A 120 10.04 -4.23 8.29
CA PHE A 120 10.97 -5.03 9.05
C PHE A 120 10.26 -6.02 9.98
N GLU A 121 9.26 -5.53 10.72
CA GLU A 121 8.34 -6.32 11.54
C GLU A 121 6.93 -5.76 11.32
N ALA A 122 6.00 -6.61 10.91
CA ALA A 122 4.60 -6.25 10.73
C ALA A 122 3.80 -6.53 12.00
N LEU A 123 2.69 -5.81 12.18
CA LEU A 123 1.69 -6.07 13.23
C LEU A 123 2.31 -6.11 14.63
N LEU A 124 3.02 -5.07 15.01
CA LEU A 124 3.63 -4.97 16.33
C LEU A 124 2.57 -5.06 17.45
N SER A 125 2.84 -5.89 18.44
CA SER A 125 2.03 -5.86 19.67
C SER A 125 2.19 -4.53 20.40
N ASN A 126 1.17 -4.13 21.16
CA ASN A 126 1.18 -2.87 21.93
C ASN A 126 2.40 -2.77 22.86
N GLU A 127 2.85 -3.89 23.45
CA GLU A 127 4.02 -3.94 24.32
C GLU A 127 5.32 -3.67 23.55
N LYS A 128 5.51 -4.33 22.39
CA LYS A 128 6.68 -4.10 21.53
C LYS A 128 6.69 -2.68 20.97
N MET A 129 5.53 -2.18 20.57
CA MET A 129 5.38 -0.82 20.05
C MET A 129 5.75 0.23 21.09
N ALA A 130 5.29 0.09 22.34
CA ALA A 130 5.64 1.01 23.44
C ALA A 130 7.16 1.01 23.68
N LYS A 131 7.80 -0.16 23.82
CA LYS A 131 9.26 -0.29 24.02
C LYS A 131 10.06 0.29 22.85
N LEU A 132 9.59 0.08 21.60
CA LEU A 132 10.23 0.65 20.42
C LEU A 132 10.09 2.16 20.38
N ASN A 133 8.92 2.69 20.71
CA ASN A 133 8.66 4.13 20.70
C ASN A 133 9.55 4.88 21.71
N GLU A 134 9.71 4.35 22.91
CA GLU A 134 10.62 4.90 23.92
C GLU A 134 12.08 4.93 23.45
N SER A 135 12.48 3.93 22.67
CA SER A 135 13.88 3.76 22.22
C SER A 135 14.12 4.23 20.80
N MET A 136 13.14 4.82 20.12
CA MET A 136 13.18 5.12 18.68
C MET A 136 14.35 6.04 18.31
N TYR A 137 14.75 6.96 19.20
CA TYR A 137 15.91 7.84 19.00
C TYR A 137 17.24 7.09 18.78
N ARG A 138 17.36 5.83 19.28
CA ARG A 138 18.54 4.96 19.07
C ARG A 138 18.54 4.28 17.70
N PHE A 139 17.36 4.20 17.07
CA PHE A 139 17.17 3.50 15.82
C PHE A 139 17.03 4.44 14.61
N ALA A 140 16.70 5.71 14.87
CA ALA A 140 16.63 6.73 13.83
C ALA A 140 18.04 7.05 13.26
N PRO A 141 18.14 7.39 11.96
CA PRO A 141 17.07 7.54 10.97
C PRO A 141 16.75 6.26 10.19
N GLY A 142 17.32 5.10 10.57
CA GLY A 142 17.18 3.84 9.83
C GLY A 142 15.84 3.15 10.01
N TYR A 143 15.17 3.37 11.15
CA TYR A 143 13.89 2.76 11.50
C TYR A 143 12.87 3.82 11.90
N TYR A 144 11.60 3.52 11.66
CA TYR A 144 10.46 4.31 12.11
C TYR A 144 9.20 3.46 12.20
N LEU A 145 8.26 3.89 13.02
CA LEU A 145 6.95 3.25 13.14
C LEU A 145 6.00 3.83 12.08
N GLN A 146 5.28 2.96 11.41
CA GLN A 146 4.24 3.32 10.48
C GLN A 146 2.90 2.77 10.96
N GLU A 147 1.95 3.65 11.18
CA GLU A 147 0.59 3.28 11.51
C GLU A 147 -0.11 2.68 10.29
N ARG A 148 -0.89 1.63 10.55
CA ARG A 148 -1.73 0.96 9.57
C ARG A 148 -3.07 0.60 10.20
N SER A 149 -4.17 0.95 9.54
CA SER A 149 -5.50 0.50 9.91
C SER A 149 -5.69 -0.97 9.50
N VAL A 150 -6.13 -1.80 10.42
CA VAL A 150 -6.47 -3.20 10.19
C VAL A 150 -7.87 -3.50 10.68
N ARG A 151 -8.49 -4.53 10.12
CA ARG A 151 -9.82 -4.98 10.51
C ARG A 151 -9.76 -5.75 11.82
N ASP A 152 -10.59 -5.36 12.76
CA ASP A 152 -10.69 -5.95 14.08
C ASP A 152 -12.07 -6.59 14.27
N TYR A 153 -12.08 -7.74 14.93
CA TYR A 153 -13.26 -8.55 15.23
C TYR A 153 -13.39 -8.67 16.74
N PRO A 154 -14.11 -7.74 17.42
CA PRO A 154 -14.14 -7.67 18.88
C PRO A 154 -14.74 -8.90 19.56
N TYR A 155 -15.52 -9.68 18.80
CA TYR A 155 -16.19 -10.88 19.29
C TYR A 155 -15.69 -12.11 18.54
N ASP A 156 -15.38 -13.17 19.26
CA ASP A 156 -15.01 -14.47 18.69
C ASP A 156 -16.28 -15.24 18.32
N ALA A 157 -17.04 -14.67 17.39
CA ALA A 157 -18.31 -15.23 16.89
C ALA A 157 -18.67 -14.66 15.51
N ALA A 158 -19.62 -15.31 14.84
CA ALA A 158 -20.17 -14.92 13.55
C ALA A 158 -19.14 -14.90 12.39
N GLY A 159 -18.01 -15.56 12.51
CA GLY A 159 -16.94 -15.54 11.50
C GLY A 159 -17.42 -15.93 10.10
N ASN A 160 -18.33 -16.88 9.99
CA ASN A 160 -18.91 -17.32 8.71
C ASN A 160 -19.79 -16.24 8.06
N ILE A 161 -20.49 -15.43 8.88
CA ILE A 161 -21.38 -14.36 8.42
C ILE A 161 -20.56 -13.10 8.11
N LEU A 162 -19.72 -12.68 9.05
CA LEU A 162 -18.90 -11.48 8.91
C LEU A 162 -17.88 -11.62 7.78
N GLY A 163 -17.28 -12.78 7.67
CA GLY A 163 -16.22 -13.04 6.70
C GLY A 163 -14.88 -12.44 7.15
N TYR A 164 -13.96 -12.29 6.21
CA TYR A 164 -12.63 -11.78 6.47
C TYR A 164 -12.05 -11.04 5.27
N LEU A 165 -11.03 -10.23 5.53
CA LEU A 165 -10.24 -9.57 4.50
C LEU A 165 -9.08 -10.46 4.07
N GLY A 166 -8.75 -10.39 2.80
CA GLY A 166 -7.55 -11.04 2.26
C GLY A 166 -6.90 -10.21 1.18
N GLU A 167 -5.62 -10.44 0.98
CA GLU A 167 -4.82 -9.74 -0.02
C GLU A 167 -5.28 -10.11 -1.44
N VAL A 168 -5.24 -9.11 -2.33
CA VAL A 168 -5.55 -9.28 -3.75
C VAL A 168 -4.39 -9.99 -4.43
N ASP A 169 -4.68 -11.11 -5.05
CA ASP A 169 -3.76 -11.88 -5.88
C ASP A 169 -4.00 -11.67 -7.38
N SER A 170 -3.12 -12.22 -8.21
CA SER A 170 -3.20 -12.11 -9.66
C SER A 170 -4.45 -12.76 -10.26
N ASN A 171 -5.07 -13.72 -9.59
CA ASN A 171 -6.29 -14.38 -10.07
C ASN A 171 -7.52 -13.49 -9.87
N ILE A 172 -7.56 -12.78 -8.75
CA ILE A 172 -8.65 -11.82 -8.44
C ILE A 172 -8.65 -10.68 -9.44
N LEU A 173 -7.47 -10.15 -9.81
CA LEU A 173 -7.33 -9.05 -10.77
C LEU A 173 -7.83 -9.39 -12.19
N LYS A 174 -7.95 -10.66 -12.54
CA LYS A 174 -8.54 -11.08 -13.83
C LYS A 174 -10.05 -10.90 -13.88
N ASN A 175 -10.71 -10.71 -12.75
CA ASN A 175 -12.16 -10.58 -12.68
C ASN A 175 -12.55 -9.09 -12.80
N PRO A 176 -13.36 -8.70 -13.80
CA PRO A 176 -13.78 -7.31 -14.02
C PRO A 176 -14.48 -6.65 -12.82
N LYS A 177 -15.04 -7.47 -11.92
CA LYS A 177 -15.67 -6.97 -10.68
C LYS A 177 -14.68 -6.19 -9.79
N TYR A 178 -13.39 -6.49 -9.89
CA TYR A 178 -12.31 -5.92 -9.07
C TYR A 178 -11.42 -4.95 -9.86
N GLU A 179 -11.97 -4.34 -10.90
CA GLU A 179 -11.29 -3.27 -11.63
C GLU A 179 -10.94 -2.11 -10.69
N GLY A 180 -9.71 -1.60 -10.81
CA GLY A 180 -9.19 -0.54 -9.95
C GLY A 180 -8.44 -1.03 -8.69
N TYR A 181 -8.43 -2.33 -8.41
CA TYR A 181 -7.55 -2.91 -7.38
C TYR A 181 -6.15 -3.17 -7.94
N VAL A 182 -5.16 -3.18 -7.06
CA VAL A 182 -3.78 -3.55 -7.38
C VAL A 182 -3.31 -4.68 -6.46
N MET A 183 -2.25 -5.37 -6.87
CA MET A 183 -1.65 -6.41 -6.02
C MET A 183 -1.24 -5.84 -4.67
N GLY A 184 -1.58 -6.56 -3.60
CA GLY A 184 -1.32 -6.14 -2.23
C GLY A 184 -2.44 -5.34 -1.57
N ASP A 185 -3.50 -4.99 -2.31
CA ASP A 185 -4.72 -4.44 -1.72
C ASP A 185 -5.45 -5.49 -0.88
N TYR A 186 -6.28 -5.03 0.05
CA TYR A 186 -7.15 -5.90 0.83
C TYR A 186 -8.59 -5.81 0.35
N ILE A 187 -9.24 -6.97 0.20
CA ILE A 187 -10.66 -7.09 -0.18
C ILE A 187 -11.37 -8.09 0.72
N GLY A 188 -12.69 -7.99 0.83
CA GLY A 188 -13.53 -9.01 1.46
C GLY A 188 -13.52 -10.33 0.66
N LYS A 189 -13.04 -11.40 1.28
CA LYS A 189 -13.00 -12.75 0.69
C LYS A 189 -14.27 -13.54 0.92
N ALA A 190 -14.98 -13.29 2.01
CA ALA A 190 -16.17 -14.03 2.42
C ALA A 190 -17.18 -13.13 3.13
N GLY A 191 -18.36 -13.64 3.37
CA GLY A 191 -19.41 -13.06 4.23
C GLY A 191 -19.83 -11.63 3.85
N LEU A 192 -20.18 -10.86 4.86
CA LEU A 192 -20.61 -9.46 4.72
C LEU A 192 -19.49 -8.60 4.10
N GLU A 193 -18.25 -8.81 4.48
CA GLU A 193 -17.10 -8.09 3.92
C GLU A 193 -17.03 -8.21 2.40
N ARG A 194 -17.29 -9.39 1.84
CA ARG A 194 -17.32 -9.62 0.38
C ARG A 194 -18.57 -9.06 -0.27
N THR A 195 -19.71 -9.23 0.37
CA THR A 195 -21.00 -8.86 -0.21
C THR A 195 -21.16 -7.35 -0.29
N TYR A 196 -20.77 -6.66 0.78
CA TYR A 196 -20.86 -5.21 0.91
C TYR A 196 -19.52 -4.48 0.71
N GLU A 197 -18.57 -5.10 0.01
CA GLU A 197 -17.24 -4.55 -0.24
C GLU A 197 -17.28 -3.10 -0.73
N LYS A 198 -18.13 -2.78 -1.73
CA LYS A 198 -18.24 -1.44 -2.31
C LYS A 198 -18.73 -0.38 -1.30
N VAL A 199 -19.54 -0.79 -0.33
CA VAL A 199 -20.08 0.11 0.70
C VAL A 199 -19.05 0.32 1.81
N LEU A 200 -18.44 -0.79 2.25
CA LEU A 200 -17.52 -0.79 3.38
C LEU A 200 -16.13 -0.23 3.03
N MET A 201 -15.64 -0.42 1.79
CA MET A 201 -14.29 -0.02 1.40
C MET A 201 -14.10 1.50 1.36
N GLY A 202 -15.14 2.28 1.05
CA GLY A 202 -15.04 3.70 0.80
C GLY A 202 -14.36 4.04 -0.54
N GLN A 203 -13.89 5.28 -0.67
CA GLN A 203 -13.21 5.76 -1.87
C GLN A 203 -11.76 6.12 -1.57
N ARG A 204 -10.85 5.59 -2.35
CA ARG A 204 -9.42 5.85 -2.19
C ARG A 204 -9.07 7.28 -2.56
N GLY A 205 -8.20 7.87 -1.78
CA GLY A 205 -7.55 9.13 -2.11
C GLY A 205 -6.29 8.91 -2.93
N ILE A 206 -5.83 9.98 -3.57
CA ILE A 206 -4.61 9.98 -4.36
C ILE A 206 -3.83 11.24 -4.00
N GLU A 207 -2.58 11.08 -3.66
CA GLU A 207 -1.61 12.15 -3.53
C GLU A 207 -0.59 12.05 -4.66
N LEU A 208 -0.33 13.16 -5.34
CA LEU A 208 0.67 13.24 -6.39
C LEU A 208 1.95 13.89 -5.85
N TRP A 209 3.02 13.11 -5.81
CA TRP A 209 4.32 13.52 -5.31
C TRP A 209 5.36 13.62 -6.42
N LYS A 210 6.23 14.61 -6.37
CA LYS A 210 7.44 14.65 -7.17
C LYS A 210 8.44 13.63 -6.63
N ARG A 211 9.11 12.94 -7.54
CA ARG A 211 10.13 11.93 -7.26
C ARG A 211 11.46 12.32 -7.90
N ASP A 212 12.53 12.29 -7.10
CA ASP A 212 13.87 12.54 -7.60
C ASP A 212 14.47 11.33 -8.36
N ASN A 213 15.65 11.53 -8.94
CA ASN A 213 16.40 10.48 -9.66
C ASN A 213 16.83 9.29 -8.76
N LYS A 214 16.73 9.44 -7.42
CA LYS A 214 16.95 8.39 -6.42
C LYS A 214 15.64 7.80 -5.90
N ASN A 215 14.52 8.06 -6.58
CA ASN A 215 13.17 7.62 -6.19
C ASN A 215 12.69 8.09 -4.81
N ARG A 216 13.23 9.19 -4.29
CA ARG A 216 12.75 9.79 -3.04
C ARG A 216 11.62 10.76 -3.35
N LEU A 217 10.57 10.72 -2.53
CA LEU A 217 9.49 11.69 -2.61
C LEU A 217 9.98 13.02 -2.04
N THR A 218 9.80 14.10 -2.77
CA THR A 218 10.29 15.43 -2.40
C THR A 218 9.16 16.34 -1.97
N GLU A 219 8.28 16.72 -2.87
CA GLU A 219 7.17 17.63 -2.59
C GLU A 219 5.90 17.20 -3.32
N ARG A 220 4.74 17.67 -2.86
CA ARG A 220 3.47 17.47 -3.54
C ARG A 220 3.42 18.29 -4.83
N ILE A 221 2.89 17.71 -5.90
CA ILE A 221 2.73 18.41 -7.17
C ILE A 221 1.73 19.54 -6.97
N GLU A 222 2.12 20.76 -7.39
CA GLU A 222 1.33 21.99 -7.25
C GLU A 222 0.68 22.14 -5.86
N LYS A 223 1.45 21.84 -4.80
CA LYS A 223 1.01 21.91 -3.40
C LYS A 223 -0.25 21.08 -3.09
N GLY A 224 -0.48 20.01 -3.85
CA GLY A 224 -1.62 19.12 -3.64
C GLY A 224 -2.91 19.51 -4.37
N ARG A 225 -2.86 20.42 -5.34
CA ARG A 225 -4.03 20.86 -6.11
C ARG A 225 -4.78 19.73 -6.83
N TYR A 226 -4.06 18.70 -7.21
CA TYR A 226 -4.63 17.53 -7.91
C TYR A 226 -4.81 16.33 -6.98
N ASP A 227 -4.62 16.51 -5.68
CA ASP A 227 -4.85 15.44 -4.72
C ASP A 227 -6.36 15.20 -4.56
N THR A 228 -6.72 13.94 -4.40
CA THR A 228 -8.08 13.53 -4.09
C THR A 228 -8.11 12.99 -2.67
N ALA A 229 -8.97 13.53 -1.83
CA ALA A 229 -9.10 13.03 -0.45
C ALA A 229 -9.69 11.61 -0.43
N ALA A 230 -9.24 10.79 0.51
CA ALA A 230 -9.86 9.52 0.80
C ALA A 230 -11.21 9.75 1.52
N ILE A 231 -12.23 9.00 1.14
CA ILE A 231 -13.56 9.04 1.77
C ILE A 231 -13.78 7.70 2.47
N ALA A 232 -14.01 7.74 3.78
CA ALA A 232 -14.25 6.55 4.59
C ALA A 232 -15.45 5.74 4.08
N GLY A 233 -15.43 4.43 4.30
CA GLY A 233 -16.55 3.55 4.00
C GLY A 233 -17.79 3.88 4.85
N GLN A 234 -18.94 3.52 4.33
CA GLN A 234 -20.20 3.73 5.05
C GLN A 234 -20.36 2.67 6.15
N ASN A 235 -20.82 3.12 7.31
CA ASN A 235 -21.16 2.23 8.41
C ASN A 235 -22.45 1.46 8.09
N MET A 236 -22.53 0.23 8.57
CA MET A 236 -23.66 -0.66 8.31
C MET A 236 -24.24 -1.17 9.62
N HIS A 237 -25.57 -1.15 9.74
CA HIS A 237 -26.32 -1.76 10.83
C HIS A 237 -26.95 -3.05 10.34
N THR A 238 -26.71 -4.13 11.07
CA THR A 238 -27.28 -5.45 10.77
C THR A 238 -28.40 -5.77 11.72
N SER A 239 -29.22 -6.76 11.38
CA SER A 239 -30.24 -7.34 12.26
C SER A 239 -29.65 -8.37 13.24
N LEU A 240 -28.37 -8.74 13.11
CA LEU A 240 -27.70 -9.72 13.96
C LEU A 240 -27.70 -9.29 15.42
N ASP A 241 -27.91 -10.24 16.32
CA ASP A 241 -27.67 -10.09 17.76
C ASP A 241 -26.43 -10.87 18.14
N ILE A 242 -25.32 -10.16 18.40
CA ILE A 242 -24.03 -10.83 18.63
C ILE A 242 -24.05 -11.71 19.89
N GLU A 243 -24.84 -11.37 20.92
CA GLU A 243 -24.94 -12.20 22.11
C GLU A 243 -25.70 -13.51 21.83
N LEU A 244 -26.76 -13.43 21.01
CA LEU A 244 -27.48 -14.62 20.58
C LEU A 244 -26.60 -15.50 19.68
N GLN A 245 -25.82 -14.89 18.81
CA GLN A 245 -24.86 -15.59 17.95
C GLN A 245 -23.80 -16.34 18.79
N MET A 246 -23.19 -15.66 19.76
CA MET A 246 -22.22 -16.27 20.68
C MET A 246 -22.82 -17.43 21.46
N LEU A 247 -24.07 -17.30 21.93
CA LEU A 247 -24.77 -18.37 22.61
C LEU A 247 -25.01 -19.55 21.67
N GLY A 248 -25.48 -19.30 20.44
CA GLY A 248 -25.70 -20.33 19.42
C GLY A 248 -24.45 -21.13 19.11
N GLU A 249 -23.33 -20.45 18.87
CA GLU A 249 -22.03 -21.08 18.61
C GLU A 249 -21.55 -21.92 19.81
N LYS A 250 -21.71 -21.40 21.03
CA LYS A 250 -21.37 -22.15 22.25
C LYS A 250 -22.20 -23.42 22.38
N LEU A 251 -23.50 -23.36 22.06
CA LEU A 251 -24.39 -24.53 22.11
C LEU A 251 -24.07 -25.57 21.02
N MET A 252 -23.47 -25.12 19.90
CA MET A 252 -23.08 -25.97 18.79
C MET A 252 -21.69 -26.56 18.93
N GLN A 253 -20.90 -26.20 19.94
CA GLN A 253 -19.59 -26.80 20.19
C GLN A 253 -19.68 -28.34 20.17
N ASN A 254 -18.81 -28.98 19.39
CA ASN A 254 -18.77 -30.44 19.19
C ASN A 254 -20.03 -31.07 18.58
N LYS A 255 -20.86 -30.28 17.90
CA LYS A 255 -22.06 -30.77 17.20
C LYS A 255 -21.99 -30.41 15.72
N LEU A 256 -22.58 -31.25 14.87
CA LEU A 256 -22.78 -30.96 13.45
C LEU A 256 -24.23 -30.51 13.25
N GLY A 257 -24.40 -29.33 12.64
CA GLY A 257 -25.72 -28.76 12.39
C GLY A 257 -25.66 -27.26 12.14
N SER A 258 -26.82 -26.63 12.07
CA SER A 258 -26.99 -25.19 11.94
C SER A 258 -28.15 -24.71 12.81
N ILE A 259 -28.03 -23.47 13.31
CA ILE A 259 -29.09 -22.77 14.02
C ILE A 259 -29.37 -21.50 13.24
N VAL A 260 -30.65 -21.23 12.95
CA VAL A 260 -31.10 -19.99 12.34
C VAL A 260 -32.24 -19.42 13.18
N ALA A 261 -32.05 -18.19 13.67
CA ALA A 261 -33.10 -17.46 14.40
C ALA A 261 -33.54 -16.27 13.54
N ILE A 262 -34.89 -16.12 13.41
CA ILE A 262 -35.50 -15.06 12.60
C ILE A 262 -36.51 -14.35 13.43
N ASP A 263 -36.48 -13.01 13.46
CA ASP A 263 -37.57 -12.20 14.08
C ASP A 263 -38.80 -12.23 13.15
N PRO A 264 -39.89 -12.82 13.55
CA PRO A 264 -41.05 -12.97 12.68
C PRO A 264 -41.75 -11.65 12.33
N ARG A 265 -41.47 -10.57 13.05
CA ARG A 265 -42.06 -9.25 12.79
C ARG A 265 -41.32 -8.48 11.72
N THR A 266 -40.01 -8.66 11.63
CA THR A 266 -39.15 -7.90 10.72
C THR A 266 -38.58 -8.75 9.60
N GLY A 267 -38.57 -10.08 9.74
CA GLY A 267 -37.87 -11.01 8.85
C GLY A 267 -36.33 -10.96 9.01
N GLY A 268 -35.84 -10.20 9.98
CA GLY A 268 -34.40 -10.06 10.21
C GLY A 268 -33.79 -11.31 10.82
N ILE A 269 -32.65 -11.74 10.31
CA ILE A 269 -31.83 -12.82 10.87
C ILE A 269 -31.10 -12.25 12.11
N LEU A 270 -31.21 -12.97 13.23
CA LEU A 270 -30.66 -12.55 14.51
C LEU A 270 -29.28 -13.12 14.78
#